data_d9407844a7c8b0e0758e2d3e1edec66e
#
_entry.id   d9407844a7c8b0e0758e2d3e1edec66e
#
_cell.length_a   1.000
_cell.length_b   1.000
_cell.length_c   1.000
_cell.angle_alpha   90.00
_cell.angle_beta   90.00
_cell.angle_gamma   90.00
#
_symmetry.space_group_name_H-M   'P 1'
#
loop_
_entity.id
_entity.type
_entity.pdbx_description
1 polymer ?
#
loop_
_entity_poly.entity_id
_entity_poly.type
_entity_poly.pdbx_seq_one_letter_code
_entity_poly.pdbx_strand_id
1 'polypeptide(L)'
;MKKLLLLTLLLCSAFLCQAQKDRIILGDEQTSEYFPILKDKKIAIFSNHTGMIGDKHLLDVLLENKFNVVAIFSPEHGFRGNADAGEHVSSSVDSKTGVPILSLYEGKDKKPSKASMQKFDILIIDIQDVGLRFYTYYITMCRLMDVCVEYNKKVLLLDRPNPNGHYVDGPILDMKYKSGVGWLPIPIVHGMTLGELALMVNGEGWLPGSRKWDLAVIKCKNYTHQTKYQLPIPPSPNLPNMKSIYLYPSTCFFEATPVSLGRGTSLPFQVYGHPNMTGYNYSFTPRSIPGAKNPPQLNKLCHGVDLSTMSDEE
;
A
#
# COMPACT_ATOMS: atom_id res chain seq x y z
N MET A 1 -9.89 -48.26 19.99
CA MET A 1 -10.58 -47.07 19.48
C MET A 1 -10.31 -45.80 20.28
N LYS A 2 -10.56 -45.73 21.61
CA LYS A 2 -10.33 -44.51 22.43
C LYS A 2 -8.89 -43.97 22.39
N LYS A 3 -7.87 -44.86 22.44
CA LYS A 3 -6.44 -44.43 22.36
C LYS A 3 -6.04 -43.89 20.99
N LEU A 4 -6.62 -44.42 19.90
CA LEU A 4 -6.36 -43.94 18.54
C LEU A 4 -7.01 -42.56 18.30
N LEU A 5 -8.22 -42.34 18.85
CA LEU A 5 -8.92 -41.08 18.80
C LEU A 5 -8.18 -39.98 19.59
N LEU A 6 -7.59 -40.33 20.73
CA LEU A 6 -6.80 -39.39 21.53
C LEU A 6 -5.49 -39.01 20.84
N LEU A 7 -4.85 -39.96 20.14
CA LEU A 7 -3.63 -39.70 19.37
C LEU A 7 -3.89 -38.83 18.16
N THR A 8 -5.00 -39.02 17.45
CA THR A 8 -5.43 -38.14 16.34
C THR A 8 -5.79 -36.75 16.81
N LEU A 9 -6.47 -36.59 17.95
CA LEU A 9 -6.76 -35.29 18.55
C LEU A 9 -5.48 -34.55 18.97
N LEU A 10 -4.51 -35.24 19.56
CA LEU A 10 -3.21 -34.66 19.92
C LEU A 10 -2.37 -34.27 18.68
N LEU A 11 -2.37 -35.09 17.63
CA LEU A 11 -1.73 -34.74 16.36
C LEU A 11 -2.39 -33.55 15.68
N CYS A 12 -3.72 -33.51 15.62
CA CYS A 12 -4.45 -32.35 15.07
C CYS A 12 -4.19 -31.09 15.88
N SER A 13 -4.16 -31.14 17.20
CA SER A 13 -3.85 -29.97 18.04
C SER A 13 -2.40 -29.50 17.89
N ALA A 14 -1.45 -30.42 17.69
CA ALA A 14 -0.05 -30.10 17.43
C ALA A 14 0.11 -29.41 16.04
N PHE A 15 -0.56 -29.92 15.01
CA PHE A 15 -0.58 -29.30 13.68
C PHE A 15 -1.24 -27.91 13.68
N LEU A 16 -2.34 -27.73 14.40
CA LEU A 16 -2.99 -26.44 14.55
C LEU A 16 -2.10 -25.44 15.32
N CYS A 17 -1.38 -25.90 16.34
CA CYS A 17 -0.45 -25.06 17.09
C CYS A 17 0.78 -24.68 16.24
N GLN A 18 1.28 -25.58 15.39
CA GLN A 18 2.38 -25.31 14.46
C GLN A 18 1.95 -24.30 13.39
N ALA A 19 0.79 -24.50 12.76
CA ALA A 19 0.23 -23.60 11.76
C ALA A 19 0.00 -22.17 12.31
N GLN A 20 -0.36 -22.05 13.59
CA GLN A 20 -0.53 -20.76 14.25
C GLN A 20 0.82 -20.10 14.60
N LYS A 21 1.89 -20.89 14.78
CA LYS A 21 3.25 -20.39 15.06
C LYS A 21 3.92 -19.80 13.83
N ASP A 22 3.57 -20.27 12.63
CA ASP A 22 4.19 -19.90 11.36
C ASP A 22 3.41 -18.82 10.59
N ARG A 23 2.20 -18.44 11.06
CA ARG A 23 1.42 -17.38 10.42
C ARG A 23 2.13 -16.03 10.56
N ILE A 24 2.21 -15.30 9.47
CA ILE A 24 2.64 -13.89 9.50
C ILE A 24 1.64 -13.10 10.34
N ILE A 25 2.15 -12.31 11.29
CA ILE A 25 1.35 -11.39 12.09
C ILE A 25 1.70 -9.99 11.62
N LEU A 26 0.72 -9.27 11.12
CA LEU A 26 0.89 -7.91 10.64
C LEU A 26 1.15 -6.94 11.79
N GLY A 27 1.70 -5.76 11.49
CA GLY A 27 1.94 -4.74 12.50
C GLY A 27 0.64 -4.29 13.19
N ASP A 28 -0.44 -4.14 12.44
CA ASP A 28 -1.74 -3.71 12.94
C ASP A 28 -2.46 -4.76 13.81
N GLU A 29 -2.17 -6.05 13.64
CA GLU A 29 -2.69 -7.12 14.48
C GLU A 29 -2.09 -7.14 15.90
N GLN A 30 -0.95 -6.48 16.10
CA GLN A 30 -0.18 -6.50 17.37
C GLN A 30 -0.66 -5.38 18.32
N THR A 31 -1.95 -5.31 18.60
CA THR A 31 -2.57 -4.25 19.38
C THR A 31 -1.95 -4.05 20.77
N SER A 32 -1.49 -5.11 21.43
CA SER A 32 -0.79 -5.04 22.70
C SER A 32 0.52 -4.25 22.66
N GLU A 33 1.18 -4.20 21.51
CA GLU A 33 2.44 -3.48 21.32
C GLU A 33 2.22 -1.96 21.15
N TYR A 34 1.13 -1.54 20.46
CA TYR A 34 0.96 -0.15 20.11
C TYR A 34 -0.20 0.58 20.84
N PHE A 35 -1.18 -0.11 21.40
CA PHE A 35 -2.24 0.53 22.19
C PHE A 35 -1.69 1.38 23.35
N PRO A 36 -0.65 0.93 24.09
CA PRO A 36 -0.02 1.77 25.12
C PRO A 36 0.57 3.09 24.58
N ILE A 37 1.07 3.08 23.33
CA ILE A 37 1.64 4.28 22.67
C ILE A 37 0.54 5.31 22.35
N LEU A 38 -0.69 4.84 22.08
CA LEU A 38 -1.83 5.65 21.66
C LEU A 38 -2.65 6.23 22.82
N LYS A 39 -2.41 5.73 24.05
CA LYS A 39 -3.17 6.15 25.22
C LYS A 39 -3.13 7.67 25.41
N ASP A 40 -4.30 8.26 25.62
CA ASP A 40 -4.52 9.70 25.86
C ASP A 40 -4.03 10.63 24.72
N LYS A 41 -3.89 10.09 23.49
CA LYS A 41 -3.50 10.84 22.28
C LYS A 41 -4.68 11.14 21.38
N LYS A 42 -4.63 12.27 20.70
CA LYS A 42 -5.43 12.56 19.52
C LYS A 42 -4.72 11.92 18.33
N ILE A 43 -5.41 11.01 17.64
CA ILE A 43 -4.84 10.15 16.62
C ILE A 43 -5.30 10.61 15.25
N ALA A 44 -4.36 10.76 14.31
CA ALA A 44 -4.66 10.74 12.89
C ALA A 44 -4.22 9.40 12.31
N ILE A 45 -4.91 8.91 11.28
CA ILE A 45 -4.51 7.71 10.54
C ILE A 45 -4.24 8.05 9.07
N PHE A 46 -3.18 7.47 8.50
CA PHE A 46 -2.96 7.40 7.07
C PHE A 46 -3.19 5.95 6.64
N SER A 47 -4.32 5.69 6.00
CA SER A 47 -4.75 4.34 5.65
C SER A 47 -5.73 4.37 4.47
N ASN A 48 -6.04 3.18 3.96
CA ASN A 48 -7.10 2.96 2.98
C ASN A 48 -7.81 1.62 3.27
N HIS A 49 -8.57 1.11 2.31
CA HIS A 49 -9.32 -0.15 2.41
C HIS A 49 -8.46 -1.38 2.75
N THR A 50 -7.13 -1.30 2.64
CA THR A 50 -6.22 -2.40 2.99
C THR A 50 -5.88 -2.46 4.48
N GLY A 51 -6.18 -1.41 5.25
CA GLY A 51 -5.91 -1.31 6.69
C GLY A 51 -6.84 -2.20 7.51
N MET A 52 -6.80 -3.53 7.30
CA MET A 52 -7.71 -4.49 7.90
C MET A 52 -7.02 -5.39 8.91
N ILE A 53 -7.62 -5.50 10.09
CA ILE A 53 -7.30 -6.45 11.15
C ILE A 53 -8.39 -7.53 11.13
N GLY A 54 -8.11 -8.66 10.48
CA GLY A 54 -9.14 -9.65 10.20
C GLY A 54 -10.23 -9.07 9.28
N ASP A 55 -11.46 -9.04 9.76
CA ASP A 55 -12.63 -8.52 9.07
C ASP A 55 -12.97 -7.06 9.41
N LYS A 56 -12.20 -6.41 10.29
CA LYS A 56 -12.43 -5.03 10.75
C LYS A 56 -11.33 -4.09 10.26
N HIS A 57 -11.71 -2.91 9.82
CA HIS A 57 -10.74 -1.87 9.53
C HIS A 57 -10.09 -1.34 10.81
N LEU A 58 -8.80 -0.97 10.76
CA LEU A 58 -8.06 -0.38 11.88
C LEU A 58 -8.83 0.77 12.55
N LEU A 59 -9.46 1.66 11.76
CA LEU A 59 -10.28 2.75 12.28
C LEU A 59 -11.39 2.22 13.20
N ASP A 60 -12.10 1.19 12.77
CA ASP A 60 -13.20 0.61 13.55
C ASP A 60 -12.67 -0.01 14.85
N VAL A 61 -11.54 -0.73 14.78
CA VAL A 61 -10.88 -1.33 15.97
C VAL A 61 -10.46 -0.25 16.96
N LEU A 62 -9.88 0.85 16.50
CA LEU A 62 -9.48 1.95 17.37
C LEU A 62 -10.70 2.60 18.06
N LEU A 63 -11.77 2.86 17.32
CA LEU A 63 -12.99 3.47 17.86
C LEU A 63 -13.70 2.54 18.85
N GLU A 64 -13.80 1.23 18.58
CA GLU A 64 -14.35 0.23 19.50
C GLU A 64 -13.56 0.18 20.83
N ASN A 65 -12.26 0.39 20.77
CA ASN A 65 -11.39 0.47 21.94
C ASN A 65 -11.32 1.89 22.54
N LYS A 66 -12.21 2.80 22.14
CA LYS A 66 -12.38 4.16 22.67
C LYS A 66 -11.16 5.07 22.50
N PHE A 67 -10.34 4.81 21.50
CA PHE A 67 -9.28 5.73 21.11
C PHE A 67 -9.83 6.96 20.40
N ASN A 68 -9.20 8.11 20.64
CA ASN A 68 -9.63 9.39 20.08
C ASN A 68 -9.04 9.61 18.67
N VAL A 69 -9.69 9.01 17.66
CA VAL A 69 -9.32 9.21 16.25
C VAL A 69 -10.01 10.47 15.74
N VAL A 70 -9.24 11.51 15.42
CA VAL A 70 -9.73 12.84 15.05
C VAL A 70 -9.60 13.18 13.58
N ALA A 71 -8.83 12.41 12.82
CA ALA A 71 -8.59 12.66 11.40
C ALA A 71 -8.17 11.40 10.66
N ILE A 72 -8.50 11.36 9.38
CA ILE A 72 -8.02 10.38 8.41
C ILE A 72 -7.30 11.14 7.30
N PHE A 73 -6.11 10.69 6.93
CA PHE A 73 -5.46 11.03 5.66
C PHE A 73 -5.61 9.84 4.73
N SER A 74 -6.05 10.10 3.51
CA SER A 74 -6.29 9.07 2.50
C SER A 74 -5.31 9.21 1.34
N PRO A 75 -4.74 8.12 0.84
CA PRO A 75 -3.93 8.14 -0.37
C PRO A 75 -4.79 8.27 -1.63
N GLU A 76 -4.13 8.18 -2.77
CA GLU A 76 -4.77 7.93 -4.06
C GLU A 76 -5.76 6.75 -3.95
N HIS A 77 -6.85 6.78 -4.68
CA HIS A 77 -8.01 5.87 -4.61
C HIS A 77 -8.94 6.05 -3.40
N GLY A 78 -8.65 7.00 -2.49
CA GLY A 78 -9.53 7.34 -1.37
C GLY A 78 -9.48 6.32 -0.22
N PHE A 79 -10.10 6.70 0.90
CA PHE A 79 -10.06 5.91 2.14
C PHE A 79 -10.77 4.56 2.01
N ARG A 80 -11.86 4.48 1.25
CA ARG A 80 -12.61 3.23 1.01
C ARG A 80 -12.26 2.55 -0.32
N GLY A 81 -11.22 3.05 -1.06
CA GLY A 81 -10.71 2.41 -2.26
C GLY A 81 -11.56 2.62 -3.53
N ASN A 82 -12.47 3.60 -3.54
CA ASN A 82 -13.44 3.78 -4.61
C ASN A 82 -13.10 4.91 -5.60
N ALA A 83 -12.02 5.66 -5.38
CA ALA A 83 -11.62 6.76 -6.25
C ALA A 83 -10.71 6.29 -7.40
N ASP A 84 -10.75 6.99 -8.54
CA ASP A 84 -9.88 6.69 -9.68
C ASP A 84 -8.43 7.09 -9.41
N ALA A 85 -7.50 6.52 -10.21
CA ALA A 85 -6.10 6.89 -10.17
C ALA A 85 -5.93 8.40 -10.49
N GLY A 86 -5.20 9.13 -9.63
CA GLY A 86 -4.99 10.57 -9.78
C GLY A 86 -6.18 11.46 -9.39
N GLU A 87 -7.29 10.89 -8.94
CA GLU A 87 -8.44 11.66 -8.47
C GLU A 87 -8.09 12.36 -7.14
N HIS A 88 -8.29 13.68 -7.10
CA HIS A 88 -8.10 14.46 -5.88
C HIS A 88 -9.23 14.19 -4.89
N VAL A 89 -8.89 13.59 -3.76
CA VAL A 89 -9.82 13.42 -2.65
C VAL A 89 -9.90 14.75 -1.90
N SER A 90 -11.01 15.46 -2.05
CA SER A 90 -11.33 16.66 -1.24
C SER A 90 -11.62 16.25 0.21
N SER A 91 -11.47 17.21 1.14
CA SER A 91 -11.87 17.00 2.53
C SER A 91 -13.33 16.58 2.63
N SER A 92 -13.58 15.49 3.34
CA SER A 92 -14.90 14.87 3.49
C SER A 92 -15.01 14.22 4.87
N VAL A 93 -16.06 13.44 5.09
CA VAL A 93 -16.27 12.70 6.35
C VAL A 93 -16.46 11.23 5.98
N ASP A 94 -15.83 10.33 6.73
CA ASP A 94 -16.12 8.91 6.58
C ASP A 94 -17.57 8.62 6.97
N SER A 95 -18.36 8.14 6.02
CA SER A 95 -19.80 7.98 6.18
C SER A 95 -20.20 6.96 7.25
N LYS A 96 -19.31 6.01 7.56
CA LYS A 96 -19.56 4.97 8.57
C LYS A 96 -19.30 5.47 10.00
N THR A 97 -18.25 6.25 10.19
CA THR A 97 -17.74 6.59 11.53
C THR A 97 -17.89 8.05 11.90
N GLY A 98 -18.13 8.92 10.93
CA GLY A 98 -18.18 10.37 11.15
C GLY A 98 -16.81 11.03 11.31
N VAL A 99 -15.71 10.30 11.21
CA VAL A 99 -14.35 10.84 11.34
C VAL A 99 -14.00 11.66 10.09
N PRO A 100 -13.46 12.90 10.25
CA PRO A 100 -13.06 13.73 9.11
C PRO A 100 -11.94 13.10 8.28
N ILE A 101 -12.12 13.07 6.97
CA ILE A 101 -11.07 12.76 5.99
C ILE A 101 -10.47 14.09 5.54
N LEU A 102 -9.19 14.30 5.84
CA LEU A 102 -8.47 15.52 5.51
C LEU A 102 -7.70 15.33 4.21
N SER A 103 -7.74 16.34 3.34
CA SER A 103 -6.98 16.32 2.10
C SER A 103 -5.47 16.35 2.36
N LEU A 104 -4.73 15.54 1.61
CA LEU A 104 -3.26 15.58 1.56
C LEU A 104 -2.73 16.70 0.65
N TYR A 105 -3.61 17.38 -0.06
CA TYR A 105 -3.27 18.30 -1.15
C TYR A 105 -3.76 19.72 -0.89
N GLU A 106 -3.90 20.09 0.40
CA GLU A 106 -4.25 21.44 0.82
C GLU A 106 -3.01 22.34 0.66
N GLY A 107 -3.00 23.16 -0.39
CA GLY A 107 -1.95 24.15 -0.60
C GLY A 107 -0.99 23.88 -1.77
N LYS A 108 -0.08 24.83 -2.00
CA LYS A 108 0.84 24.83 -3.15
C LYS A 108 1.82 23.64 -3.15
N ASP A 109 2.17 23.13 -1.98
CA ASP A 109 3.22 22.12 -1.80
C ASP A 109 2.66 20.68 -1.66
N LYS A 110 1.36 20.47 -1.89
CA LYS A 110 0.70 19.16 -1.70
C LYS A 110 0.98 18.57 -0.31
N LYS A 111 0.90 19.40 0.73
CA LYS A 111 1.05 19.04 2.14
C LYS A 111 -0.24 19.36 2.89
N PRO A 112 -0.54 18.63 3.99
CA PRO A 112 -1.62 19.00 4.90
C PRO A 112 -1.44 20.42 5.45
N SER A 113 -2.56 21.13 5.67
CA SER A 113 -2.52 22.47 6.22
C SER A 113 -2.04 22.47 7.69
N LYS A 114 -1.54 23.63 8.16
CA LYS A 114 -1.22 23.83 9.58
C LYS A 114 -2.41 23.49 10.48
N ALA A 115 -3.61 23.89 10.08
CA ALA A 115 -4.84 23.61 10.84
C ALA A 115 -5.12 22.10 10.94
N SER A 116 -4.85 21.33 9.89
CA SER A 116 -4.96 19.87 9.89
C SER A 116 -3.92 19.25 10.81
N MET A 117 -2.67 19.73 10.75
CA MET A 117 -1.58 19.19 11.59
C MET A 117 -1.75 19.50 13.09
N GLN A 118 -2.45 20.55 13.45
CA GLN A 118 -2.73 20.89 14.87
C GLN A 118 -3.81 20.02 15.51
N LYS A 119 -4.59 19.24 14.73
CA LYS A 119 -5.70 18.44 15.25
C LYS A 119 -5.27 17.21 16.04
N PHE A 120 -4.08 16.66 15.81
CA PHE A 120 -3.63 15.38 16.35
C PHE A 120 -2.24 15.46 17.00
N ASP A 121 -1.91 14.44 17.78
CA ASP A 121 -0.64 14.29 18.48
C ASP A 121 0.25 13.23 17.81
N ILE A 122 -0.35 12.18 17.26
CA ILE A 122 0.33 11.05 16.66
C ILE A 122 -0.35 10.66 15.34
N LEU A 123 0.45 10.37 14.33
CA LEU A 123 0.01 9.81 13.06
C LEU A 123 0.28 8.30 13.04
N ILE A 124 -0.76 7.50 12.83
CA ILE A 124 -0.61 6.08 12.50
C ILE A 124 -0.55 5.94 10.98
N ILE A 125 0.40 5.16 10.50
CA ILE A 125 0.51 4.75 9.09
C ILE A 125 0.22 3.26 9.02
N ASP A 126 -0.83 2.89 8.30
CA ASP A 126 -1.26 1.51 8.07
C ASP A 126 -1.81 1.37 6.67
N ILE A 127 -0.97 0.93 5.75
CA ILE A 127 -1.30 0.83 4.33
C ILE A 127 -0.47 -0.25 3.65
N GLN A 128 -1.07 -0.98 2.70
CA GLN A 128 -0.38 -1.98 1.92
C GLN A 128 0.34 -1.34 0.72
N ASP A 129 1.65 -1.44 0.70
CA ASP A 129 2.50 -1.11 -0.45
C ASP A 129 2.85 -2.39 -1.23
N VAL A 130 3.39 -2.25 -2.45
CA VAL A 130 3.79 -3.38 -3.30
C VAL A 130 5.29 -3.45 -3.56
N GLY A 131 6.09 -2.61 -2.89
CA GLY A 131 7.55 -2.65 -2.92
C GLY A 131 8.18 -2.10 -4.20
N LEU A 132 7.48 -1.21 -4.91
CA LEU A 132 7.95 -0.62 -6.15
C LEU A 132 8.08 0.90 -6.08
N ARG A 133 9.17 1.42 -6.61
CA ARG A 133 9.44 2.86 -6.63
C ARG A 133 8.35 3.69 -7.33
N PHE A 134 7.61 3.10 -8.28
CA PHE A 134 6.52 3.77 -8.98
C PHE A 134 5.20 3.77 -8.20
N TYR A 135 5.06 2.90 -7.19
CA TYR A 135 3.86 2.80 -6.38
C TYR A 135 3.90 3.86 -5.27
N THR A 136 3.02 4.85 -5.33
CA THR A 136 3.25 6.17 -4.73
C THR A 136 2.90 6.29 -3.24
N TYR A 137 2.48 5.19 -2.59
CA TYR A 137 2.11 5.24 -1.16
C TYR A 137 3.29 5.59 -0.27
N TYR A 138 4.48 5.06 -0.54
CA TYR A 138 5.68 5.44 0.19
C TYR A 138 6.03 6.93 0.02
N ILE A 139 5.74 7.53 -1.13
CA ILE A 139 5.97 8.96 -1.37
C ILE A 139 5.06 9.80 -0.47
N THR A 140 3.79 9.40 -0.38
CA THR A 140 2.81 10.04 0.50
C THR A 140 3.21 9.87 1.97
N MET A 141 3.65 8.68 2.37
CA MET A 141 4.25 8.43 3.69
C MET A 141 5.39 9.40 3.97
N CYS A 142 6.38 9.50 3.07
CA CYS A 142 7.52 10.40 3.23
C CYS A 142 7.11 11.86 3.41
N ARG A 143 6.14 12.34 2.63
CA ARG A 143 5.60 13.71 2.74
C ARG A 143 4.90 13.94 4.08
N LEU A 144 4.10 13.00 4.53
CA LEU A 144 3.44 13.07 5.84
C LEU A 144 4.46 13.06 6.98
N MET A 145 5.46 12.21 6.89
CA MET A 145 6.54 12.14 7.88
C MET A 145 7.31 13.46 7.95
N ASP A 146 7.64 14.07 6.80
CA ASP A 146 8.32 15.38 6.74
C ASP A 146 7.49 16.47 7.46
N VAL A 147 6.19 16.53 7.19
CA VAL A 147 5.30 17.49 7.88
C VAL A 147 5.14 17.16 9.35
N CYS A 148 5.12 15.88 9.74
CA CYS A 148 5.10 15.47 11.15
C CYS A 148 6.33 15.98 11.90
N VAL A 149 7.53 15.97 11.28
CA VAL A 149 8.74 16.57 11.85
C VAL A 149 8.59 18.07 12.03
N GLU A 150 8.07 18.76 11.01
CA GLU A 150 7.85 20.21 11.04
C GLU A 150 6.95 20.64 12.20
N TYR A 151 5.91 19.85 12.50
CA TYR A 151 4.93 20.12 13.55
C TYR A 151 5.14 19.31 14.84
N ASN A 152 6.31 18.65 14.98
CA ASN A 152 6.66 17.83 16.16
C ASN A 152 5.59 16.77 16.49
N LYS A 153 5.13 16.05 15.47
CA LYS A 153 4.16 14.97 15.62
C LYS A 153 4.87 13.61 15.61
N LYS A 154 4.46 12.73 16.52
CA LYS A 154 4.94 11.34 16.51
C LYS A 154 4.39 10.57 15.32
N VAL A 155 5.16 9.61 14.82
CA VAL A 155 4.72 8.69 13.76
C VAL A 155 4.82 7.25 14.25
N LEU A 156 3.74 6.52 14.12
CA LEU A 156 3.65 5.09 14.37
C LEU A 156 3.32 4.38 13.06
N LEU A 157 4.20 3.54 12.57
CA LEU A 157 3.97 2.74 11.37
C LEU A 157 3.67 1.30 11.78
N LEU A 158 2.52 0.81 11.34
CA LEU A 158 2.09 -0.58 11.48
C LEU A 158 2.46 -1.30 10.18
N ASP A 159 3.53 -2.10 10.24
CA ASP A 159 4.17 -2.62 9.03
C ASP A 159 3.38 -3.78 8.40
N ARG A 160 3.51 -3.90 7.08
CA ARG A 160 2.87 -4.93 6.27
C ARG A 160 3.90 -5.60 5.37
N PRO A 161 3.76 -6.90 5.06
CA PRO A 161 4.67 -7.60 4.17
C PRO A 161 4.72 -6.96 2.79
N ASN A 162 5.90 -6.95 2.19
CA ASN A 162 6.08 -6.57 0.79
C ASN A 162 5.90 -7.82 -0.10
N PRO A 163 4.93 -7.85 -1.03
CA PRO A 163 4.73 -9.00 -1.93
C PRO A 163 5.91 -9.20 -2.90
N ASN A 164 6.65 -8.14 -3.22
CA ASN A 164 7.89 -8.15 -4.01
C ASN A 164 9.16 -8.06 -3.13
N GLY A 165 9.06 -8.38 -1.83
CA GLY A 165 10.15 -8.25 -0.87
C GLY A 165 11.28 -9.26 -1.04
N HIS A 166 11.09 -10.28 -1.88
CA HIS A 166 12.00 -11.41 -2.03
C HIS A 166 13.13 -11.16 -3.06
N TYR A 167 13.16 -10.00 -3.71
CA TYR A 167 14.23 -9.61 -4.63
C TYR A 167 14.41 -8.08 -4.68
N VAL A 168 15.56 -7.67 -5.20
CA VAL A 168 15.89 -6.27 -5.49
C VAL A 168 16.30 -6.21 -6.95
N ASP A 169 15.71 -5.26 -7.72
CA ASP A 169 16.00 -5.15 -9.15
C ASP A 169 15.82 -3.73 -9.68
N GLY A 170 16.46 -3.48 -10.81
CA GLY A 170 16.46 -2.21 -11.54
C GLY A 170 17.41 -1.16 -10.95
N PRO A 171 17.67 -0.08 -11.70
CA PRO A 171 18.61 0.95 -11.30
C PRO A 171 18.11 1.78 -10.12
N ILE A 172 19.05 2.21 -9.27
CA ILE A 172 18.80 3.25 -8.28
C ILE A 172 18.42 4.56 -9.00
N LEU A 173 17.43 5.28 -8.47
CA LEU A 173 17.02 6.55 -9.04
C LEU A 173 18.15 7.58 -8.98
N ASP A 174 18.55 8.09 -10.14
CA ASP A 174 19.34 9.33 -10.19
C ASP A 174 18.43 10.49 -9.78
N MET A 175 18.78 11.18 -8.69
CA MET A 175 17.92 12.19 -8.05
C MET A 175 17.66 13.42 -8.93
N LYS A 176 18.41 13.61 -10.04
CA LYS A 176 18.05 14.63 -11.06
C LYS A 176 16.72 14.35 -11.74
N TYR A 177 16.24 13.10 -11.73
CA TYR A 177 14.93 12.66 -12.24
C TYR A 177 13.87 12.49 -11.15
N LYS A 178 14.10 13.04 -9.96
CA LYS A 178 13.10 13.02 -8.88
C LYS A 178 11.76 13.56 -9.37
N SER A 179 10.68 12.82 -9.09
CA SER A 179 9.34 13.14 -9.59
C SER A 179 8.25 12.62 -8.65
N GLY A 180 6.98 12.77 -9.04
CA GLY A 180 5.84 12.21 -8.33
C GLY A 180 5.74 10.69 -8.36
N VAL A 181 6.53 10.01 -9.21
CA VAL A 181 6.59 8.54 -9.34
C VAL A 181 8.00 7.99 -9.08
N GLY A 182 8.88 8.81 -8.52
CA GLY A 182 10.24 8.44 -8.14
C GLY A 182 10.81 9.48 -7.19
N TRP A 183 10.81 9.20 -5.88
CA TRP A 183 11.06 10.20 -4.84
C TRP A 183 12.37 10.00 -4.07
N LEU A 184 12.82 8.77 -3.93
CA LEU A 184 13.99 8.38 -3.15
C LEU A 184 15.05 7.71 -4.03
N PRO A 185 16.33 7.76 -3.64
CA PRO A 185 17.43 7.07 -4.34
C PRO A 185 17.40 5.56 -4.05
N ILE A 186 16.35 4.88 -4.48
CA ILE A 186 16.13 3.44 -4.29
C ILE A 186 15.98 2.73 -5.64
N PRO A 187 16.21 1.41 -5.72
CA PRO A 187 15.94 0.59 -6.91
C PRO A 187 14.47 0.61 -7.30
N ILE A 188 14.15 0.12 -8.49
CA ILE A 188 12.77 -0.02 -8.97
C ILE A 188 12.00 -0.97 -8.08
N VAL A 189 12.54 -2.17 -7.87
CA VAL A 189 12.09 -3.13 -6.86
C VAL A 189 13.05 -3.02 -5.70
N HIS A 190 12.61 -2.45 -4.60
CA HIS A 190 13.52 -2.10 -3.50
C HIS A 190 13.64 -3.17 -2.41
N GLY A 191 12.83 -4.21 -2.47
CA GLY A 191 12.88 -5.35 -1.55
C GLY A 191 12.43 -5.07 -0.11
N MET A 192 12.25 -3.83 0.31
CA MET A 192 11.94 -3.44 1.69
C MET A 192 10.44 -3.46 1.96
N THR A 193 10.03 -3.71 3.20
CA THR A 193 8.70 -3.33 3.69
C THR A 193 8.58 -1.82 3.80
N LEU A 194 7.36 -1.30 3.94
CA LEU A 194 7.16 0.13 4.14
C LEU A 194 7.79 0.62 5.44
N GLY A 195 7.76 -0.22 6.50
CA GLY A 195 8.41 0.06 7.77
C GLY A 195 9.92 0.11 7.67
N GLU A 196 10.53 -0.82 6.95
CA GLU A 196 11.98 -0.82 6.69
C GLU A 196 12.41 0.40 5.88
N LEU A 197 11.64 0.75 4.85
CA LEU A 197 11.89 1.95 4.05
C LEU A 197 11.77 3.22 4.91
N ALA A 198 10.78 3.33 5.77
CA ALA A 198 10.64 4.46 6.69
C ALA A 198 11.83 4.59 7.65
N LEU A 199 12.30 3.47 8.20
CA LEU A 199 13.50 3.43 9.06
C LEU A 199 14.76 3.86 8.29
N MET A 200 14.93 3.40 7.04
CA MET A 200 16.03 3.77 6.17
C MET A 200 16.01 5.28 5.87
N VAL A 201 14.87 5.81 5.43
CA VAL A 201 14.70 7.23 5.15
C VAL A 201 15.01 8.10 6.38
N ASN A 202 14.59 7.66 7.56
CA ASN A 202 14.88 8.35 8.83
C ASN A 202 16.36 8.23 9.22
N GLY A 203 16.96 7.06 9.02
CA GLY A 203 18.36 6.78 9.36
C GLY A 203 19.35 7.54 8.47
N GLU A 204 19.10 7.54 7.16
CA GLU A 204 19.95 8.18 6.14
C GLU A 204 19.71 9.70 6.03
N GLY A 205 18.68 10.24 6.69
CA GLY A 205 18.38 11.67 6.63
C GLY A 205 17.95 12.16 5.24
N TRP A 206 17.23 11.33 4.48
CA TRP A 206 16.87 11.63 3.09
C TRP A 206 15.74 12.64 2.93
N LEU A 207 15.08 13.02 4.01
CA LEU A 207 14.06 14.05 3.93
C LEU A 207 14.58 15.45 4.26
N PRO A 208 13.87 16.50 3.83
CA PRO A 208 14.28 17.87 4.00
C PRO A 208 14.66 18.21 5.44
N GLY A 209 15.82 18.86 5.61
CA GLY A 209 16.31 19.29 6.92
C GLY A 209 17.09 18.22 7.68
N SER A 210 17.28 17.02 7.15
CA SER A 210 18.05 15.90 7.73
C SER A 210 17.73 15.62 9.21
N ARG A 211 16.51 16.00 9.65
CA ARG A 211 16.04 15.83 11.03
C ARG A 211 15.56 14.39 11.21
N LYS A 212 15.91 13.80 12.34
CA LYS A 212 15.37 12.51 12.75
C LYS A 212 13.96 12.69 13.35
N TRP A 213 13.10 11.74 13.04
CA TRP A 213 11.71 11.72 13.53
C TRP A 213 11.56 10.86 14.78
N ASP A 214 10.55 11.18 15.57
CA ASP A 214 10.01 10.28 16.58
C ASP A 214 9.15 9.22 15.84
N LEU A 215 9.82 8.22 15.26
CA LEU A 215 9.25 7.14 14.47
C LEU A 215 9.30 5.82 15.25
N ALA A 216 8.14 5.23 15.49
CA ALA A 216 8.00 3.86 15.95
C ALA A 216 7.48 2.96 14.81
N VAL A 217 8.04 1.77 14.68
CA VAL A 217 7.59 0.77 13.68
C VAL A 217 7.24 -0.52 14.39
N ILE A 218 5.99 -0.98 14.24
CA ILE A 218 5.56 -2.30 14.68
C ILE A 218 5.77 -3.25 13.49
N LYS A 219 6.85 -3.99 13.52
CA LYS A 219 7.25 -4.90 12.44
C LYS A 219 6.34 -6.13 12.36
N CYS A 220 6.20 -6.69 11.16
CA CYS A 220 5.56 -7.99 10.99
C CYS A 220 6.34 -9.09 11.74
N LYS A 221 5.63 -9.99 12.42
CA LYS A 221 6.24 -11.22 13.00
C LYS A 221 6.14 -12.36 11.98
N ASN A 222 7.11 -13.25 12.00
CA ASN A 222 7.21 -14.44 11.12
C ASN A 222 7.29 -14.08 9.61
N TYR A 223 7.68 -12.87 9.27
CA TYR A 223 7.95 -12.40 7.91
C TYR A 223 9.46 -12.24 7.72
N THR A 224 9.94 -12.68 6.56
CA THR A 224 11.31 -12.45 6.09
C THR A 224 11.29 -12.10 4.61
N HIS A 225 12.40 -11.58 4.08
CA HIS A 225 12.54 -11.30 2.64
C HIS A 225 12.49 -12.56 1.75
N GLN A 226 12.54 -13.77 2.33
CA GLN A 226 12.33 -15.04 1.59
C GLN A 226 10.84 -15.38 1.44
N THR A 227 9.96 -14.65 2.13
CA THR A 227 8.53 -14.97 2.17
C THR A 227 7.83 -14.41 0.93
N LYS A 228 7.28 -15.29 0.10
CA LYS A 228 6.34 -14.91 -0.96
C LYS A 228 4.96 -14.70 -0.33
N TYR A 229 4.62 -13.44 -0.04
CA TYR A 229 3.36 -13.10 0.62
C TYR A 229 2.27 -12.79 -0.40
N GLN A 230 1.16 -13.50 -0.30
CA GLN A 230 -0.03 -13.22 -1.11
C GLN A 230 -0.92 -12.21 -0.40
N LEU A 231 -1.23 -11.10 -1.05
CA LEU A 231 -2.09 -10.07 -0.50
C LEU A 231 -3.54 -10.57 -0.43
N PRO A 232 -4.16 -10.54 0.76
CA PRO A 232 -5.56 -10.95 0.91
C PRO A 232 -6.52 -9.91 0.33
N ILE A 233 -6.06 -8.67 0.18
CA ILE A 233 -6.85 -7.53 -0.31
C ILE A 233 -6.05 -6.86 -1.44
N PRO A 234 -6.66 -6.64 -2.62
CA PRO A 234 -6.02 -5.89 -3.69
C PRO A 234 -5.58 -4.49 -3.22
N PRO A 235 -4.32 -4.07 -3.46
CA PRO A 235 -3.82 -2.80 -2.97
C PRO A 235 -4.38 -1.59 -3.74
N SER A 236 -4.87 -1.82 -4.96
CA SER A 236 -5.57 -0.82 -5.77
C SER A 236 -6.52 -1.50 -6.77
N PRO A 237 -7.51 -0.77 -7.31
CA PRO A 237 -8.43 -1.32 -8.32
C PRO A 237 -7.73 -1.85 -9.58
N ASN A 238 -6.55 -1.34 -9.90
CA ASN A 238 -5.79 -1.74 -11.08
C ASN A 238 -4.72 -2.82 -10.81
N LEU A 239 -4.58 -3.26 -9.55
CA LEU A 239 -3.76 -4.42 -9.18
C LEU A 239 -4.66 -5.45 -8.45
N PRO A 240 -5.61 -6.10 -9.18
CA PRO A 240 -6.69 -6.87 -8.56
C PRO A 240 -6.25 -8.24 -8.02
N ASN A 241 -5.07 -8.70 -8.37
CA ASN A 241 -4.56 -10.02 -7.99
C ASN A 241 -3.01 -10.06 -7.98
N MET A 242 -2.45 -11.15 -7.47
CA MET A 242 -1.00 -11.31 -7.38
C MET A 242 -0.30 -11.32 -8.74
N LYS A 243 -0.94 -11.84 -9.79
CA LYS A 243 -0.37 -11.83 -11.15
C LYS A 243 -0.10 -10.39 -11.62
N SER A 244 -1.07 -9.49 -11.46
CA SER A 244 -0.89 -8.08 -11.79
C SER A 244 0.22 -7.43 -10.96
N ILE A 245 0.34 -7.79 -9.67
CA ILE A 245 1.38 -7.26 -8.77
C ILE A 245 2.77 -7.74 -9.20
N TYR A 246 2.93 -9.01 -9.58
CA TYR A 246 4.21 -9.56 -10.04
C TYR A 246 4.62 -9.05 -11.42
N LEU A 247 3.66 -8.79 -12.32
CA LEU A 247 3.92 -8.22 -13.64
C LEU A 247 4.15 -6.70 -13.62
N TYR A 248 3.68 -6.02 -12.57
CA TYR A 248 3.75 -4.56 -12.47
C TYR A 248 5.18 -4.00 -12.55
N PRO A 249 6.23 -4.61 -11.94
CA PRO A 249 7.60 -4.14 -12.07
C PRO A 249 8.08 -3.94 -13.51
N SER A 250 7.69 -4.84 -14.40
CA SER A 250 8.04 -4.81 -15.82
C SER A 250 7.06 -4.01 -16.65
N THR A 251 5.77 -4.16 -16.41
CA THR A 251 4.73 -3.56 -17.25
C THR A 251 4.54 -2.06 -16.99
N CYS A 252 4.83 -1.57 -15.79
CA CYS A 252 4.68 -0.16 -15.42
C CYS A 252 5.45 0.81 -16.35
N PHE A 253 6.55 0.37 -16.97
CA PHE A 253 7.30 1.20 -17.91
C PHE A 253 6.47 1.66 -19.12
N PHE A 254 5.48 0.89 -19.52
CA PHE A 254 4.58 1.26 -20.62
C PHE A 254 3.60 2.38 -20.24
N GLU A 255 3.42 2.73 -18.95
CA GLU A 255 2.54 3.84 -18.55
C GLU A 255 3.01 5.19 -19.09
N ALA A 256 4.30 5.32 -19.41
CA ALA A 256 4.87 6.50 -20.07
C ALA A 256 4.74 6.47 -21.62
N THR A 257 4.00 5.53 -22.17
CA THR A 257 3.83 5.29 -23.61
C THR A 257 2.34 5.31 -23.99
N PRO A 258 1.99 5.36 -25.29
CA PRO A 258 0.60 5.19 -25.72
C PRO A 258 0.05 3.74 -25.60
N VAL A 259 0.85 2.77 -25.16
CA VAL A 259 0.43 1.36 -25.00
C VAL A 259 -0.57 1.26 -23.84
N SER A 260 -1.67 0.55 -24.08
CA SER A 260 -2.61 0.18 -23.01
C SER A 260 -2.07 -1.01 -22.23
N LEU A 261 -2.15 -0.92 -20.91
CA LEU A 261 -1.79 -1.99 -19.96
C LEU A 261 -3.04 -2.73 -19.44
N GLY A 262 -4.11 -2.73 -20.20
CA GLY A 262 -5.34 -3.41 -19.83
C GLY A 262 -6.17 -2.70 -18.75
N ARG A 263 -5.83 -1.49 -18.32
CA ARG A 263 -6.73 -0.68 -17.49
C ARG A 263 -8.06 -0.50 -18.25
N GLY A 264 -9.19 -0.66 -17.56
CA GLY A 264 -10.50 -0.68 -18.20
C GLY A 264 -10.89 -2.02 -18.81
N THR A 265 -10.17 -3.10 -18.46
CA THR A 265 -10.51 -4.50 -18.77
C THR A 265 -10.50 -5.35 -17.50
N SER A 266 -10.79 -6.64 -17.60
CA SER A 266 -10.65 -7.60 -16.49
C SER A 266 -9.19 -8.00 -16.19
N LEU A 267 -8.20 -7.57 -16.99
CA LEU A 267 -6.79 -7.95 -16.91
C LEU A 267 -5.84 -6.75 -16.84
N PRO A 268 -6.05 -5.78 -15.92
CA PRO A 268 -5.15 -4.64 -15.78
C PRO A 268 -3.75 -5.12 -15.37
N PHE A 269 -2.71 -4.57 -16.01
CA PHE A 269 -1.30 -4.95 -15.87
C PHE A 269 -0.96 -6.42 -16.18
N GLN A 270 -1.91 -7.15 -16.76
CA GLN A 270 -1.73 -8.54 -17.19
C GLN A 270 -1.79 -8.68 -18.72
N VAL A 271 -2.10 -7.61 -19.43
CA VAL A 271 -2.06 -7.51 -20.89
C VAL A 271 -1.42 -6.18 -21.28
N TYR A 272 -0.82 -6.12 -22.45
CA TYR A 272 -0.42 -4.86 -23.06
C TYR A 272 -0.73 -4.87 -24.56
N GLY A 273 -1.04 -3.69 -25.10
CA GLY A 273 -1.34 -3.59 -26.53
C GLY A 273 -1.67 -2.17 -26.98
N HIS A 274 -1.74 -2.03 -28.30
CA HIS A 274 -2.06 -0.77 -28.95
C HIS A 274 -2.80 -1.07 -30.27
N PRO A 275 -3.66 -0.15 -30.78
CA PRO A 275 -4.33 -0.36 -32.08
C PRO A 275 -3.39 -0.66 -33.27
N ASN A 276 -2.19 -0.10 -33.25
CA ASN A 276 -1.20 -0.28 -34.32
C ASN A 276 -0.29 -1.52 -34.16
N MET A 277 -0.48 -2.35 -33.15
CA MET A 277 0.28 -3.59 -32.95
C MET A 277 -0.37 -4.77 -33.70
N THR A 278 -0.58 -4.62 -35.01
CA THR A 278 -1.38 -5.55 -35.82
C THR A 278 -0.78 -6.95 -36.03
N GLY A 279 0.46 -7.17 -35.63
CA GLY A 279 1.14 -8.49 -35.72
C GLY A 279 0.89 -9.43 -34.55
N TYR A 280 0.07 -9.05 -33.57
CA TYR A 280 -0.19 -9.82 -32.37
C TYR A 280 -1.58 -10.46 -32.40
N ASN A 281 -1.70 -11.69 -31.91
CA ASN A 281 -2.94 -12.49 -31.97
C ASN A 281 -3.94 -12.18 -30.84
N TYR A 282 -3.50 -11.63 -29.72
CA TYR A 282 -4.39 -11.26 -28.62
C TYR A 282 -4.99 -9.88 -28.86
N SER A 283 -6.27 -9.72 -28.56
CA SER A 283 -6.97 -8.45 -28.74
C SER A 283 -7.86 -8.13 -27.54
N PHE A 284 -7.93 -6.85 -27.17
CA PHE A 284 -8.78 -6.36 -26.11
C PHE A 284 -9.21 -4.91 -26.38
N THR A 285 -10.27 -4.47 -25.71
CA THR A 285 -10.77 -3.10 -25.85
C THR A 285 -10.95 -2.50 -24.46
N PRO A 286 -10.14 -1.51 -24.06
CA PRO A 286 -10.34 -0.78 -22.81
C PRO A 286 -11.69 -0.06 -22.77
N ARG A 287 -12.39 -0.15 -21.63
CA ARG A 287 -13.68 0.49 -21.38
C ARG A 287 -13.59 1.38 -20.15
N SER A 288 -14.49 2.36 -20.05
CA SER A 288 -14.65 3.15 -18.83
C SER A 288 -15.33 2.29 -17.77
N ILE A 289 -14.61 2.04 -16.67
CA ILE A 289 -15.09 1.26 -15.51
C ILE A 289 -14.67 1.98 -14.22
N PRO A 290 -15.30 1.67 -13.07
CA PRO A 290 -14.82 2.15 -11.78
C PRO A 290 -13.33 1.84 -11.56
N GLY A 291 -12.54 2.81 -11.09
CA GLY A 291 -11.08 2.69 -10.94
C GLY A 291 -10.28 2.94 -12.23
N ALA A 292 -10.94 3.04 -13.39
CA ALA A 292 -10.33 3.36 -14.70
C ALA A 292 -11.34 4.04 -15.63
N LYS A 293 -11.80 5.24 -15.28
CA LYS A 293 -12.81 6.00 -16.08
C LYS A 293 -12.29 6.36 -17.46
N ASN A 294 -11.00 6.72 -17.57
CA ASN A 294 -10.36 7.17 -18.80
C ASN A 294 -9.08 6.37 -19.08
N PRO A 295 -9.16 5.04 -19.31
CA PRO A 295 -7.98 4.24 -19.57
C PRO A 295 -7.32 4.61 -20.90
N PRO A 296 -5.99 4.43 -21.06
CA PRO A 296 -5.33 4.55 -22.35
C PRO A 296 -6.03 3.70 -23.42
N GLN A 297 -6.18 4.25 -24.64
CA GLN A 297 -6.87 3.62 -25.76
C GLN A 297 -8.36 3.30 -25.50
N LEU A 298 -9.04 4.11 -24.68
CA LEU A 298 -10.46 3.96 -24.38
C LEU A 298 -11.30 3.75 -25.65
N ASN A 299 -12.11 2.68 -25.64
CA ASN A 299 -13.00 2.23 -26.72
C ASN A 299 -12.32 1.86 -28.04
N LYS A 300 -10.97 1.73 -28.09
CA LYS A 300 -10.25 1.27 -29.29
C LYS A 300 -9.88 -0.20 -29.17
N LEU A 301 -10.00 -0.94 -30.25
CA LEU A 301 -9.48 -2.31 -30.32
C LEU A 301 -7.95 -2.25 -30.31
N CYS A 302 -7.35 -2.84 -29.30
CA CYS A 302 -5.90 -3.01 -29.17
C CYS A 302 -5.52 -4.44 -29.54
N HIS A 303 -4.39 -4.59 -30.22
CA HIS A 303 -3.70 -5.87 -30.45
C HIS A 303 -2.45 -5.89 -29.56
N GLY A 304 -2.09 -7.05 -29.03
CA GLY A 304 -0.96 -7.15 -28.12
C GLY A 304 -0.74 -8.53 -27.53
N VAL A 305 -0.33 -8.58 -26.28
CA VAL A 305 0.06 -9.80 -25.58
C VAL A 305 -0.77 -9.98 -24.31
N ASP A 306 -1.16 -11.22 -24.05
CA ASP A 306 -1.73 -11.68 -22.78
C ASP A 306 -0.63 -12.33 -21.93
N LEU A 307 -0.31 -11.69 -20.80
CA LEU A 307 0.68 -12.18 -19.84
C LEU A 307 0.02 -12.92 -18.67
N SER A 308 -1.32 -12.98 -18.62
CA SER A 308 -2.05 -13.59 -17.49
C SER A 308 -1.79 -15.09 -17.36
N THR A 309 -1.38 -15.73 -18.47
CA THR A 309 -1.08 -17.16 -18.57
C THR A 309 0.37 -17.51 -18.28
N MET A 310 1.27 -16.52 -18.14
CA MET A 310 2.68 -16.78 -17.77
C MET A 310 2.76 -17.47 -16.40
N SER A 311 3.76 -18.31 -16.21
CA SER A 311 4.05 -18.87 -14.88
C SER A 311 4.59 -17.78 -13.95
N ASP A 312 4.55 -18.01 -12.64
CA ASP A 312 5.11 -17.06 -11.66
C ASP A 312 6.66 -17.09 -11.63
N GLU A 313 7.26 -18.00 -12.41
CA GLU A 313 8.72 -18.16 -12.55
C GLU A 313 9.27 -17.50 -13.84
N GLU A 314 8.39 -17.20 -14.81
CA GLU A 314 8.71 -16.45 -16.05
C GLU A 314 8.65 -14.94 -15.81
#